data_8802046568776783e2e81dd0c219d95f
#
_entry.id   8802046568776783e2e81dd0c219d95f
#
_cell.length_a   1.000
_cell.length_b   1.000
_cell.length_c   1.000
_cell.angle_alpha   90.00
_cell.angle_beta   90.00
_cell.angle_gamma   90.00
#
_symmetry.space_group_name_H-M   'P 1'
#
loop_
_entity.id
_entity.type
_entity.pdbx_description
1 polymer ?
#
loop_
_entity_poly.entity_id
_entity_poly.type
_entity_poly.pdbx_seq_one_letter_code
_entity_poly.pdbx_strand_id
1 'polypeptide(L)'
;GYYNNQNTSYFNAALFGSYIGDRYQVQGIYSNNYLKTNENGGITDDRYITAPEEMAEGRKEYESVNIPTVLNASANRNHDFYVFLTQRYNLGFHRDIPQAENDTMPAKQEFVPVTSFIHTIQVERSRHNFRSDDNVENYYKQTLLDKENTFVRDSTVYIGVKNTIGIALLEGFNKYAKAGLTAFASHKLSKYS
;
A
#
# COMPACT_ATOMS: atom_id res chain seq x y z
N GLY A 1 -1.51 -19.97 14.30
CA GLY A 1 -2.92 -19.86 14.66
C GLY A 1 -3.28 -20.83 15.74
N TYR A 2 -4.28 -20.52 16.50
CA TYR A 2 -4.75 -21.39 17.58
C TYR A 2 -5.70 -22.50 17.11
N TYR A 3 -6.34 -22.28 15.95
CA TYR A 3 -7.29 -23.22 15.37
C TYR A 3 -6.78 -23.75 14.02
N ASN A 4 -7.35 -24.86 13.57
CA ASN A 4 -7.06 -25.41 12.25
C ASN A 4 -7.39 -24.38 11.16
N ASN A 5 -6.61 -24.36 10.08
CA ASN A 5 -6.75 -23.48 8.92
C ASN A 5 -6.86 -21.97 9.25
N GLN A 6 -6.15 -21.53 10.31
CA GLN A 6 -6.07 -20.14 10.73
C GLN A 6 -4.63 -19.65 10.67
N ASN A 7 -4.06 -19.55 9.48
CA ASN A 7 -2.71 -19.04 9.28
C ASN A 7 -2.69 -17.87 8.31
N THR A 8 -1.74 -17.00 8.53
CA THR A 8 -1.51 -15.82 7.69
C THR A 8 -0.07 -15.85 7.19
N SER A 9 0.11 -15.61 5.92
CA SER A 9 1.41 -15.42 5.29
C SER A 9 1.47 -14.02 4.70
N TYR A 10 2.50 -13.27 5.05
CA TYR A 10 2.69 -11.90 4.60
C TYR A 10 4.09 -11.73 4.02
N PHE A 11 4.15 -11.14 2.85
CA PHE A 11 5.39 -10.71 2.21
C PHE A 11 5.27 -9.25 1.81
N ASN A 12 6.25 -8.44 2.19
CA ASN A 12 6.37 -7.05 1.78
C ASN A 12 7.77 -6.83 1.22
N ALA A 13 7.84 -6.17 0.07
CA ALA A 13 9.09 -5.67 -0.49
C ALA A 13 8.88 -4.22 -0.91
N ALA A 14 9.79 -3.34 -0.49
CA ALA A 14 9.78 -1.94 -0.85
C ALA A 14 11.18 -1.48 -1.23
N LEU A 15 11.24 -0.60 -2.25
CA LEU A 15 12.45 0.09 -2.67
C LEU A 15 12.17 1.59 -2.62
N PHE A 16 13.14 2.32 -2.13
CA PHE A 16 13.12 3.77 -2.08
C PHE A 16 14.40 4.32 -2.69
N GLY A 17 14.29 5.40 -3.46
CA GLY A 17 15.43 6.11 -4.01
C GLY A 17 15.16 7.60 -4.14
N SER A 18 16.20 8.41 -3.98
CA SER A 18 16.12 9.85 -4.18
C SER A 18 17.42 10.41 -4.76
N TYR A 19 17.27 11.45 -5.56
CA TYR A 19 18.35 12.30 -6.02
C TYR A 19 17.96 13.75 -5.76
N ILE A 20 18.85 14.51 -5.13
CA ILE A 20 18.64 15.91 -4.78
C ILE A 20 19.81 16.73 -5.33
N GLY A 21 19.56 17.43 -6.43
CA GLY A 21 20.46 18.43 -7.01
C GLY A 21 19.82 19.81 -6.99
N ASP A 22 20.58 20.84 -7.34
CA ASP A 22 20.12 22.22 -7.31
C ASP A 22 18.95 22.45 -8.26
N ARG A 23 19.06 21.97 -9.47
CA ARG A 23 18.04 22.18 -10.51
C ARG A 23 17.04 21.03 -10.63
N TYR A 24 17.45 19.82 -10.33
CA TYR A 24 16.59 18.64 -10.47
C TYR A 24 16.60 17.80 -9.21
N GLN A 25 15.42 17.42 -8.78
CA GLN A 25 15.18 16.56 -7.64
C GLN A 25 14.19 15.48 -8.05
N VAL A 26 14.42 14.26 -7.64
CA VAL A 26 13.51 13.14 -7.87
C VAL A 26 13.51 12.21 -6.67
N GLN A 27 12.33 11.71 -6.34
CA GLN A 27 12.13 10.68 -5.30
C GLN A 27 11.20 9.63 -5.86
N GLY A 28 11.53 8.37 -5.59
CA GLY A 28 10.75 7.24 -6.04
C GLY A 28 10.55 6.21 -4.93
N ILE A 29 9.36 5.65 -4.89
CA ILE A 29 8.99 4.54 -4.00
C ILE A 29 8.32 3.47 -4.86
N TYR A 30 8.78 2.25 -4.67
CA TYR A 30 8.14 1.04 -5.16
C TYR A 30 7.77 0.17 -3.96
N SER A 31 6.55 -0.32 -3.91
CA SER A 31 6.11 -1.25 -2.87
C SER A 31 5.28 -2.36 -3.47
N ASN A 32 5.52 -3.57 -3.00
CA ASN A 32 4.80 -4.77 -3.38
C ASN A 32 4.47 -5.56 -2.12
N ASN A 33 3.15 -5.75 -1.86
CA ASN A 33 2.63 -6.44 -0.69
C ASN A 33 1.85 -7.66 -1.13
N TYR A 34 2.09 -8.77 -0.50
CA TYR A 34 1.34 -9.99 -0.67
C TYR A 34 0.89 -10.51 0.68
N LEU A 35 -0.41 -10.64 0.86
CA LEU A 35 -1.05 -11.18 2.05
C LEU A 35 -1.91 -12.38 1.67
N LYS A 36 -1.69 -13.50 2.30
CA LYS A 36 -2.56 -14.67 2.24
C LYS A 36 -3.06 -14.98 3.65
N THR A 37 -4.37 -15.07 3.81
CA THR A 37 -5.03 -15.48 5.04
C THR A 37 -5.92 -16.67 4.76
N ASN A 38 -5.68 -17.76 5.46
CA ASN A 38 -6.58 -18.91 5.39
C ASN A 38 -7.79 -18.63 6.29
N GLU A 39 -8.95 -19.04 5.80
CA GLU A 39 -10.25 -18.85 6.45
C GLU A 39 -10.76 -20.18 6.98
N ASN A 40 -11.04 -20.25 8.27
CA ASN A 40 -11.56 -21.47 8.88
C ASN A 40 -13.08 -21.45 9.12
N GLY A 41 -13.73 -20.32 8.90
CA GLY A 41 -15.19 -20.19 9.06
C GLY A 41 -15.74 -20.37 10.48
N GLY A 42 -14.85 -20.45 11.47
CA GLY A 42 -15.19 -20.73 12.86
C GLY A 42 -15.18 -22.22 13.20
N ILE A 43 -15.42 -22.54 14.46
CA ILE A 43 -15.52 -23.90 14.97
C ILE A 43 -16.88 -24.51 14.60
N THR A 44 -16.93 -25.83 14.43
CA THR A 44 -18.17 -26.52 14.02
C THR A 44 -19.19 -26.64 15.14
N ASP A 45 -18.77 -26.63 16.41
CA ASP A 45 -19.63 -26.76 17.59
C ASP A 45 -19.06 -25.97 18.77
N ASP A 46 -19.86 -25.09 19.36
CA ASP A 46 -19.45 -24.24 20.48
C ASP A 46 -19.12 -25.04 21.74
N ARG A 47 -19.56 -26.30 21.87
CA ARG A 47 -19.24 -27.20 22.97
C ARG A 47 -17.74 -27.48 23.10
N TYR A 48 -16.97 -27.38 22.01
CA TYR A 48 -15.52 -27.48 22.10
C TYR A 48 -14.89 -26.41 23.02
N ILE A 49 -15.61 -25.29 23.25
CA ILE A 49 -15.20 -24.23 24.17
C ILE A 49 -15.99 -24.28 25.48
N THR A 50 -17.32 -24.50 25.42
CA THR A 50 -18.20 -24.40 26.57
C THR A 50 -18.24 -25.65 27.44
N ALA A 51 -18.02 -26.82 26.86
CA ALA A 51 -18.01 -28.12 27.52
C ALA A 51 -16.89 -29.02 26.94
N PRO A 52 -15.60 -28.61 27.03
CA PRO A 52 -14.50 -29.32 26.39
C PRO A 52 -14.33 -30.75 26.88
N GLU A 53 -14.69 -31.04 28.11
CA GLU A 53 -14.65 -32.39 28.68
C GLU A 53 -15.58 -33.37 27.99
N GLU A 54 -16.76 -32.91 27.58
CA GLU A 54 -17.75 -33.76 26.84
C GLU A 54 -17.23 -34.06 25.43
N MET A 55 -16.51 -33.11 24.81
CA MET A 55 -16.01 -33.25 23.45
C MET A 55 -14.66 -33.98 23.38
N ALA A 56 -13.98 -34.14 24.52
CA ALA A 56 -12.62 -34.71 24.57
C ALA A 56 -12.57 -36.24 24.38
N GLU A 57 -13.72 -36.95 24.35
CA GLU A 57 -13.78 -38.40 24.14
C GLU A 57 -12.81 -39.19 25.06
N GLY A 58 -12.66 -38.77 26.32
CA GLY A 58 -11.77 -39.41 27.28
C GLY A 58 -10.30 -38.93 27.21
N ARG A 59 -9.96 -37.93 26.42
CA ARG A 59 -8.66 -37.24 26.43
C ARG A 59 -8.66 -36.14 27.49
N LYS A 60 -7.45 -35.82 28.05
CA LYS A 60 -7.35 -34.83 29.12
C LYS A 60 -7.70 -33.40 28.63
N GLU A 61 -7.39 -33.06 27.43
CA GLU A 61 -7.67 -31.76 26.80
C GLU A 61 -7.79 -31.92 25.29
N TYR A 62 -8.66 -31.13 24.68
CA TYR A 62 -8.73 -31.02 23.23
C TYR A 62 -7.83 -29.86 22.79
N GLU A 63 -6.72 -30.16 22.13
CA GLU A 63 -5.85 -29.11 21.61
C GLU A 63 -6.60 -28.26 20.58
N SER A 64 -6.53 -26.95 20.70
CA SER A 64 -7.27 -26.01 19.84
C SER A 64 -6.98 -26.23 18.35
N VAL A 65 -5.81 -26.70 17.98
CA VAL A 65 -5.41 -27.03 16.61
C VAL A 65 -6.19 -28.22 16.04
N ASN A 66 -6.73 -29.08 16.89
CA ASN A 66 -7.50 -30.26 16.48
C ASN A 66 -9.00 -30.03 16.49
N ILE A 67 -9.48 -28.85 16.96
CA ILE A 67 -10.91 -28.53 16.92
C ILE A 67 -11.36 -28.41 15.45
N PRO A 68 -12.43 -29.14 15.06
CA PRO A 68 -12.95 -29.06 13.71
C PRO A 68 -13.45 -27.66 13.37
N THR A 69 -13.12 -27.20 12.17
CA THR A 69 -13.55 -25.91 11.64
C THR A 69 -14.46 -26.09 10.44
N VAL A 70 -15.31 -25.09 10.20
CA VAL A 70 -16.33 -25.14 9.14
C VAL A 70 -15.70 -25.14 7.77
N LEU A 71 -14.61 -24.33 7.59
CA LEU A 71 -13.85 -24.24 6.34
C LEU A 71 -12.43 -24.77 6.54
N ASN A 72 -11.95 -25.56 5.59
CA ASN A 72 -10.61 -26.16 5.65
C ASN A 72 -9.74 -25.86 4.43
N ALA A 73 -10.35 -25.40 3.34
CA ALA A 73 -9.68 -25.17 2.05
C ALA A 73 -10.05 -23.80 1.46
N SER A 74 -10.31 -22.82 2.34
CA SER A 74 -10.67 -21.45 1.96
C SER A 74 -9.57 -20.47 2.30
N ALA A 75 -9.32 -19.51 1.42
CA ALA A 75 -8.29 -18.50 1.63
C ALA A 75 -8.59 -17.19 0.90
N ASN A 76 -8.25 -16.09 1.55
CA ASN A 76 -8.14 -14.76 0.98
C ASN A 76 -6.70 -14.48 0.56
N ARG A 77 -6.52 -13.81 -0.57
CA ARG A 77 -5.22 -13.35 -1.06
C ARG A 77 -5.34 -11.92 -1.55
N ASN A 78 -4.56 -11.04 -0.95
CA ASN A 78 -4.42 -9.65 -1.36
C ASN A 78 -3.04 -9.45 -1.97
N HIS A 79 -3.00 -8.77 -3.09
CA HIS A 79 -1.77 -8.39 -3.75
C HIS A 79 -1.85 -6.93 -4.15
N ASP A 80 -1.07 -6.10 -3.45
CA ASP A 80 -1.03 -4.66 -3.64
C ASP A 80 0.32 -4.24 -4.20
N PHE A 81 0.27 -3.53 -5.29
CA PHE A 81 1.42 -2.96 -5.98
C PHE A 81 1.27 -1.44 -5.98
N TYR A 82 2.32 -0.72 -5.63
CA TYR A 82 2.33 0.72 -5.58
C TYR A 82 3.64 1.28 -6.12
N VAL A 83 3.53 2.26 -7.01
CA VAL A 83 4.63 3.08 -7.49
C VAL A 83 4.30 4.54 -7.26
N PHE A 84 5.20 5.25 -6.68
CA PHE A 84 5.18 6.69 -6.52
C PHE A 84 6.48 7.26 -7.04
N LEU A 85 6.38 8.25 -7.92
CA LEU A 85 7.51 9.02 -8.41
C LEU A 85 7.13 10.49 -8.36
N THR A 86 7.91 11.28 -7.64
CA THR A 86 7.81 12.74 -7.68
C THR A 86 9.10 13.34 -8.16
N GLN A 87 8.99 14.33 -9.01
CA GLN A 87 10.13 15.04 -9.58
C GLN A 87 9.86 16.55 -9.55
N ARG A 88 10.93 17.30 -9.32
CA ARG A 88 10.92 18.75 -9.29
C ARG A 88 12.04 19.28 -10.15
N TYR A 89 11.72 20.25 -10.99
CA TYR A 89 12.70 21.00 -11.75
C TYR A 89 12.68 22.47 -11.34
N ASN A 90 13.81 22.97 -10.82
CA ASN A 90 13.95 24.32 -10.30
C ASN A 90 14.54 25.23 -11.37
N LEU A 91 13.87 26.33 -11.64
CA LEU A 91 14.39 27.48 -12.37
C LEU A 91 14.88 28.52 -11.37
N GLY A 92 16.08 29.04 -11.58
CA GLY A 92 16.69 30.00 -10.67
C GLY A 92 18.01 30.55 -11.22
N PHE A 93 18.71 31.27 -10.37
CA PHE A 93 20.00 31.89 -10.69
C PHE A 93 21.03 31.58 -9.61
N HIS A 94 22.30 31.76 -9.95
CA HIS A 94 23.37 31.68 -8.96
C HIS A 94 23.63 33.05 -8.37
N ARG A 95 23.82 33.10 -7.06
CA ARG A 95 24.16 34.30 -6.27
C ARG A 95 25.47 34.05 -5.56
N ASP A 96 26.37 35.02 -5.59
CA ASP A 96 27.59 34.99 -4.79
C ASP A 96 27.27 35.11 -3.32
N ILE A 97 27.84 34.26 -2.48
CA ILE A 97 27.73 34.35 -1.04
C ILE A 97 28.71 35.44 -0.57
N PRO A 98 28.26 36.43 0.25
CA PRO A 98 29.17 37.42 0.82
C PRO A 98 30.30 36.73 1.58
N GLN A 99 31.53 37.04 1.22
CA GLN A 99 32.72 36.54 1.91
C GLN A 99 33.15 37.58 2.99
N ALA A 100 33.81 37.07 4.05
CA ALA A 100 34.47 37.93 5.02
C ALA A 100 35.64 38.67 4.36
N GLU A 101 35.94 39.91 4.76
CA GLU A 101 36.96 40.78 4.15
C GLU A 101 38.38 40.18 4.08
N ASN A 102 38.66 39.09 4.79
CA ASN A 102 39.95 38.41 4.86
C ASN A 102 39.95 37.02 4.19
N ASP A 103 38.92 36.63 3.46
CA ASP A 103 38.83 35.32 2.84
C ASP A 103 39.46 35.36 1.42
N THR A 104 40.55 34.66 1.24
CA THR A 104 41.26 34.55 -0.05
C THR A 104 40.74 33.40 -0.97
N MET A 105 39.68 32.70 -0.54
CA MET A 105 39.10 31.63 -1.36
C MET A 105 38.22 32.21 -2.48
N PRO A 106 38.05 31.50 -3.61
CA PRO A 106 37.14 31.93 -4.65
C PRO A 106 35.71 32.03 -4.13
N ALA A 107 34.95 33.05 -4.55
CA ALA A 107 33.59 33.33 -4.15
C ALA A 107 32.72 32.07 -4.34
N LYS A 108 32.09 31.63 -3.25
CA LYS A 108 31.20 30.47 -3.26
C LYS A 108 29.83 30.91 -3.79
N GLN A 109 29.33 30.19 -4.76
CA GLN A 109 28.02 30.48 -5.36
C GLN A 109 26.95 29.56 -4.78
N GLU A 110 25.77 30.14 -4.54
CA GLU A 110 24.58 29.43 -4.10
C GLU A 110 23.51 29.52 -5.21
N PHE A 111 22.86 28.38 -5.51
CA PHE A 111 21.74 28.37 -6.42
C PHE A 111 20.45 28.81 -5.68
N VAL A 112 19.83 29.87 -6.18
CA VAL A 112 18.58 30.43 -5.62
C VAL A 112 17.43 30.03 -6.55
N PRO A 113 16.56 29.09 -6.13
CA PRO A 113 15.40 28.72 -6.92
C PRO A 113 14.32 29.80 -6.84
N VAL A 114 13.75 30.13 -8.00
CA VAL A 114 12.68 31.14 -8.15
C VAL A 114 11.35 30.49 -8.43
N THR A 115 11.36 29.52 -9.34
CA THR A 115 10.17 28.78 -9.76
C THR A 115 10.50 27.30 -9.87
N SER A 116 9.57 26.45 -9.49
CA SER A 116 9.70 25.01 -9.65
C SER A 116 8.52 24.42 -10.39
N PHE A 117 8.80 23.52 -11.32
CA PHE A 117 7.81 22.62 -11.89
C PHE A 117 7.86 21.30 -11.15
N ILE A 118 6.69 20.83 -10.70
CA ILE A 118 6.55 19.62 -9.92
C ILE A 118 5.67 18.65 -10.71
N HIS A 119 6.12 17.42 -10.85
CA HIS A 119 5.32 16.35 -11.43
C HIS A 119 5.35 15.13 -10.52
N THR A 120 4.18 14.58 -10.21
CA THR A 120 4.04 13.36 -9.42
C THR A 120 3.17 12.37 -10.16
N ILE A 121 3.66 11.16 -10.30
CA ILE A 121 2.89 10.03 -10.79
C ILE A 121 2.74 8.97 -9.70
N GLN A 122 1.53 8.49 -9.53
CA GLN A 122 1.18 7.37 -8.66
C GLN A 122 0.51 6.29 -9.50
N VAL A 123 0.99 5.07 -9.37
CA VAL A 123 0.36 3.88 -9.97
C VAL A 123 0.09 2.91 -8.85
N GLU A 124 -1.15 2.48 -8.74
CA GLU A 124 -1.61 1.52 -7.75
C GLU A 124 -2.39 0.40 -8.42
N ARG A 125 -2.13 -0.80 -7.98
CA ARG A 125 -2.91 -1.97 -8.37
C ARG A 125 -3.16 -2.79 -7.12
N SER A 126 -4.44 -3.05 -6.83
CA SER A 126 -4.87 -3.94 -5.77
C SER A 126 -5.65 -5.09 -6.39
N ARG A 127 -5.31 -6.30 -5.99
CA ARG A 127 -6.02 -7.51 -6.38
C ARG A 127 -6.41 -8.27 -5.14
N HIS A 128 -7.71 -8.48 -4.98
CA HIS A 128 -8.27 -9.34 -3.97
C HIS A 128 -8.79 -10.62 -4.63
N ASN A 129 -8.40 -11.78 -4.09
CA ASN A 129 -8.93 -13.06 -4.51
C ASN A 129 -9.42 -13.82 -3.29
N PHE A 130 -10.66 -14.25 -3.33
CA PHE A 130 -11.16 -15.27 -2.44
C PHE A 130 -11.27 -16.58 -3.21
N ARG A 131 -10.77 -17.66 -2.61
CA ARG A 131 -10.89 -19.00 -3.14
C ARG A 131 -11.35 -19.93 -2.03
N SER A 132 -12.39 -20.69 -2.28
CA SER A 132 -12.82 -21.78 -1.43
C SER A 132 -12.97 -23.05 -2.28
N ASP A 133 -12.33 -24.11 -1.84
CA ASP A 133 -12.53 -25.47 -2.35
C ASP A 133 -13.41 -26.31 -1.37
N ASP A 134 -13.95 -25.65 -0.33
CA ASP A 134 -14.94 -26.23 0.59
C ASP A 134 -16.35 -26.19 -0.02
N ASN A 135 -17.25 -27.04 0.47
CA ASN A 135 -18.66 -26.93 0.17
C ASN A 135 -19.25 -25.78 0.99
N VAL A 136 -19.45 -24.63 0.34
CA VAL A 136 -19.94 -23.39 0.98
C VAL A 136 -21.42 -23.12 0.74
N GLU A 137 -22.17 -24.06 0.17
CA GLU A 137 -23.57 -23.89 -0.22
C GLU A 137 -24.46 -23.39 0.95
N ASN A 138 -24.23 -23.90 2.14
CA ASN A 138 -24.98 -23.53 3.34
C ASN A 138 -24.23 -22.56 4.26
N TYR A 139 -22.99 -22.18 3.95
CA TYR A 139 -22.18 -21.31 4.79
C TYR A 139 -22.56 -19.83 4.60
N TYR A 140 -22.72 -19.41 3.33
CA TYR A 140 -23.11 -18.04 3.02
C TYR A 140 -24.62 -17.94 2.85
N LYS A 141 -25.25 -17.06 3.65
CA LYS A 141 -26.72 -16.80 3.58
C LYS A 141 -27.14 -16.17 2.25
N GLN A 142 -26.25 -15.43 1.62
CA GLN A 142 -26.45 -14.78 0.33
C GLN A 142 -25.18 -14.98 -0.52
N THR A 143 -25.30 -15.65 -1.64
CA THR A 143 -24.25 -15.74 -2.63
C THR A 143 -24.76 -15.17 -3.95
N LEU A 144 -23.92 -14.38 -4.62
CA LEU A 144 -24.14 -13.94 -6.01
C LEU A 144 -23.75 -15.03 -7.01
N LEU A 145 -23.28 -16.16 -6.49
CA LEU A 145 -22.78 -17.28 -7.29
C LEU A 145 -23.89 -18.26 -7.64
N ASP A 146 -23.74 -18.86 -8.80
CA ASP A 146 -24.62 -19.92 -9.26
C ASP A 146 -24.59 -21.09 -8.25
N LYS A 147 -25.74 -21.51 -7.76
CA LYS A 147 -25.88 -22.57 -6.72
C LYS A 147 -25.33 -23.93 -7.15
N GLU A 148 -25.04 -24.10 -8.45
CA GLU A 148 -24.47 -25.34 -8.99
C GLU A 148 -22.96 -25.46 -8.80
N ASN A 149 -22.27 -24.38 -8.45
CA ASN A 149 -20.82 -24.35 -8.24
C ASN A 149 -20.47 -24.55 -6.77
N THR A 150 -19.99 -25.73 -6.41
CA THR A 150 -19.44 -26.04 -5.08
C THR A 150 -18.15 -25.30 -4.78
N PHE A 151 -17.49 -24.68 -5.79
CA PHE A 151 -16.23 -23.97 -5.63
C PHE A 151 -16.44 -22.46 -5.84
N VAL A 152 -16.04 -21.69 -4.83
CA VAL A 152 -16.10 -20.22 -4.91
C VAL A 152 -14.74 -19.69 -5.36
N ARG A 153 -14.74 -18.93 -6.44
CA ARG A 153 -13.58 -18.15 -6.89
C ARG A 153 -14.03 -16.74 -7.22
N ASP A 154 -13.72 -15.83 -6.33
CA ASP A 154 -13.99 -14.40 -6.54
C ASP A 154 -12.69 -13.64 -6.71
N SER A 155 -12.66 -12.69 -7.63
CA SER A 155 -11.49 -11.88 -7.91
C SER A 155 -11.91 -10.46 -8.24
N THR A 156 -11.44 -9.53 -7.45
CA THR A 156 -11.60 -8.10 -7.71
C THR A 156 -10.24 -7.48 -7.99
N VAL A 157 -10.15 -6.72 -9.07
CA VAL A 157 -8.93 -5.99 -9.44
C VAL A 157 -9.25 -4.50 -9.52
N TYR A 158 -8.46 -3.72 -8.80
CA TYR A 158 -8.44 -2.27 -8.91
C TYR A 158 -7.12 -1.83 -9.52
N ILE A 159 -7.18 -0.91 -10.48
CA ILE A 159 -6.02 -0.23 -11.05
C ILE A 159 -6.29 1.27 -11.02
N GLY A 160 -5.37 2.03 -10.44
CA GLY A 160 -5.43 3.48 -10.38
C GLY A 160 -4.14 4.12 -10.87
N VAL A 161 -4.27 5.17 -11.67
CA VAL A 161 -3.16 6.04 -12.09
C VAL A 161 -3.53 7.46 -11.75
N LYS A 162 -2.72 8.13 -10.95
CA LYS A 162 -2.89 9.54 -10.60
C LYS A 162 -1.68 10.33 -11.07
N ASN A 163 -1.93 11.38 -11.86
CA ASN A 163 -0.95 12.37 -12.25
C ASN A 163 -1.24 13.69 -11.52
N THR A 164 -0.21 14.32 -11.01
CA THR A 164 -0.28 15.63 -10.39
C THR A 164 0.79 16.52 -10.99
N ILE A 165 0.41 17.66 -11.50
CA ILE A 165 1.31 18.67 -12.01
C ILE A 165 1.19 19.90 -11.09
N GLY A 166 2.32 20.49 -10.74
CA GLY A 166 2.37 21.66 -9.88
C GLY A 166 3.37 22.69 -10.38
N ILE A 167 3.10 23.94 -10.03
CA ILE A 167 4.03 25.03 -10.16
C ILE A 167 4.18 25.72 -8.80
N ALA A 168 5.41 25.97 -8.39
CA ALA A 168 5.72 26.66 -7.17
C ALA A 168 6.52 27.94 -7.47
N LEU A 169 6.04 29.06 -6.96
CA LEU A 169 6.79 30.30 -6.87
C LEU A 169 7.45 30.34 -5.49
N LEU A 170 8.77 30.36 -5.46
CA LEU A 170 9.56 30.25 -4.24
C LEU A 170 9.98 31.65 -3.73
N GLU A 171 10.67 31.68 -2.59
CA GLU A 171 11.13 32.95 -1.97
C GLU A 171 11.96 33.83 -2.90
N GLY A 172 12.73 33.26 -3.82
CA GLY A 172 13.50 33.99 -4.82
C GLY A 172 12.67 34.77 -5.83
N PHE A 173 11.37 34.50 -5.93
CA PHE A 173 10.47 35.20 -6.86
C PHE A 173 10.21 36.65 -6.42
N ASN A 174 10.18 36.92 -5.12
CA ASN A 174 9.92 38.28 -4.60
C ASN A 174 11.01 38.71 -3.62
N LYS A 175 11.69 39.79 -3.96
CA LYS A 175 12.77 40.37 -3.17
C LYS A 175 12.29 40.90 -1.80
N TYR A 176 11.03 41.35 -1.71
CA TYR A 176 10.48 42.03 -0.55
C TYR A 176 9.64 41.18 0.36
N ALA A 177 9.10 40.09 -0.14
CA ALA A 177 8.26 39.16 0.63
C ALA A 177 8.86 37.75 0.59
N LYS A 178 9.27 37.26 1.76
CA LYS A 178 9.68 35.83 1.90
C LYS A 178 8.45 34.94 1.94
N ALA A 179 7.69 34.93 0.84
CA ALA A 179 6.48 34.14 0.67
C ALA A 179 6.56 33.34 -0.62
N GLY A 180 6.10 32.10 -0.58
CA GLY A 180 5.94 31.22 -1.72
C GLY A 180 4.48 30.91 -1.99
N LEU A 181 4.15 30.63 -3.23
CA LEU A 181 2.83 30.18 -3.67
C LEU A 181 3.01 28.88 -4.47
N THR A 182 2.19 27.89 -4.18
CA THR A 182 2.20 26.63 -4.95
C THR A 182 0.78 26.30 -5.39
N ALA A 183 0.63 25.96 -6.67
CA ALA A 183 -0.62 25.49 -7.25
C ALA A 183 -0.43 24.10 -7.83
N PHE A 184 -1.43 23.23 -7.65
CA PHE A 184 -1.43 21.87 -8.16
C PHE A 184 -2.71 21.58 -8.91
N ALA A 185 -2.59 20.75 -9.99
CA ALA A 185 -3.70 20.11 -10.65
C ALA A 185 -3.47 18.59 -10.63
N SER A 186 -4.50 17.83 -10.26
CA SER A 186 -4.43 16.37 -10.19
C SER A 186 -5.50 15.75 -11.05
N HIS A 187 -5.12 14.68 -11.76
CA HIS A 187 -6.03 13.86 -12.55
C HIS A 187 -5.85 12.39 -12.14
N LYS A 188 -6.96 11.71 -11.82
CA LYS A 188 -6.97 10.29 -11.46
C LYS A 188 -7.85 9.50 -12.42
N LEU A 189 -7.29 8.43 -12.96
CA LEU A 189 -8.00 7.39 -13.71
C LEU A 189 -8.01 6.12 -12.87
N SER A 190 -9.17 5.47 -12.76
CA SER A 190 -9.28 4.20 -12.05
C SER A 190 -10.22 3.26 -12.77
N LYS A 191 -9.93 1.97 -12.66
CA LYS A 191 -10.73 0.88 -13.21
C LYS A 191 -10.89 -0.22 -12.15
N TYR A 192 -12.11 -0.73 -12.05
CA TYR A 192 -12.47 -1.93 -11.30
C TYR A 192 -12.91 -3.02 -12.28
N SER A 193 -12.54 -4.24 -11.99
CA SER A 193 -12.96 -5.44 -12.73
C SER A 193 -13.04 -6.65 -11.82
#